data_f755fe6ff374df5c5deec987d87462dd
#
_entry.id   f755fe6ff374df5c5deec987d87462dd
#
_cell.length_a   1.000
_cell.length_b   1.000
_cell.length_c   1.000
_cell.angle_alpha   90.00
_cell.angle_beta   90.00
_cell.angle_gamma   90.00
#
_symmetry.space_group_name_H-M   'P 1'
#
loop_
_entity.id
_entity.type
_entity.pdbx_description
1 polymer ?
#
loop_
_entity_poly.entity_id
_entity_poly.type
_entity_poly.pdbx_seq_one_letter_code
_entity_poly.pdbx_strand_id
1 'polypeptide(L)'
;YETGKKMTALADKVADEGYDAVFLMGVGGTWDELMQLEYLMNKFGDRDLEVYLIHAAEWNAMGHKRMTEKSVVLTASESGTTPEVLEAVKKMKEKGIRVYAMTKPEGPIGQAVGAENCVKMASDHGNGGCEMGYYLADCFGLRLLNRRGCFPQFDKFIEQTKDVWTHLVDIRKSFEPRAEELAKKYALAPYTMFIGSGALWGETILFSMCILEEMQWKRTRYITSADFFHGTLELVEPGVPVFLFMGEDENRKLDERVRAFLNRGVTGDTDINIIDTAEFAIPGLDDEFRVI
;
A
#
# COMPACT_ATOMS: atom_id res chain seq x y z
N TYR A 1 1.46 11.89 13.86
CA TYR A 1 2.46 12.94 13.58
C TYR A 1 3.84 12.66 14.19
N GLU A 2 3.95 12.30 15.48
CA GLU A 2 5.24 11.94 16.11
C GLU A 2 5.87 10.69 15.48
N THR A 3 5.06 9.69 15.15
CA THR A 3 5.51 8.48 14.45
C THR A 3 6.04 8.78 13.05
N GLY A 4 5.38 9.68 12.31
CA GLY A 4 5.87 10.16 11.00
C GLY A 4 7.24 10.85 11.11
N LYS A 5 7.43 11.74 12.09
CA LYS A 5 8.73 12.37 12.36
C LYS A 5 9.83 11.35 12.65
N LYS A 6 9.49 10.29 13.41
CA LYS A 6 10.45 9.22 13.71
C LYS A 6 10.82 8.46 12.43
N MET A 7 9.86 8.14 11.57
CA MET A 7 10.13 7.52 10.27
C MET A 7 11.00 8.40 9.36
N THR A 8 10.71 9.70 9.32
CA THR A 8 11.52 10.69 8.59
C THR A 8 12.98 10.71 9.11
N ALA A 9 13.16 10.69 10.44
CA ALA A 9 14.50 10.64 11.04
C ALA A 9 15.26 9.35 10.72
N LEU A 10 14.57 8.21 10.64
CA LEU A 10 15.18 6.95 10.19
C LEU A 10 15.62 7.03 8.72
N ALA A 11 14.80 7.64 7.85
CA ALA A 11 15.16 7.87 6.47
C ALA A 11 16.36 8.82 6.32
N ASP A 12 16.44 9.87 7.14
CA ASP A 12 17.61 10.78 7.18
C ASP A 12 18.88 10.02 7.56
N LYS A 13 18.82 9.19 8.60
CA LYS A 13 19.94 8.32 9.01
C LYS A 13 20.40 7.42 7.86
N VAL A 14 19.46 6.77 7.16
CA VAL A 14 19.76 5.93 5.99
C VAL A 14 20.46 6.73 4.90
N ALA A 15 19.95 7.93 4.60
CA ALA A 15 20.53 8.80 3.57
C ALA A 15 21.95 9.26 3.92
N ASP A 16 22.21 9.59 5.20
CA ASP A 16 23.53 10.01 5.70
C ASP A 16 24.57 8.87 5.64
N GLU A 17 24.15 7.64 5.92
CA GLU A 17 24.98 6.44 5.85
C GLU A 17 25.21 5.95 4.41
N GLY A 18 24.37 6.38 3.45
CA GLY A 18 24.37 5.94 2.06
C GLY A 18 23.79 4.52 1.87
N TYR A 19 23.26 4.23 0.70
CA TYR A 19 22.69 2.92 0.34
C TYR A 19 22.76 2.69 -1.18
N ASP A 20 22.73 1.42 -1.59
CA ASP A 20 22.76 1.00 -3.00
C ASP A 20 21.37 0.58 -3.53
N ALA A 21 20.51 0.07 -2.68
CA ALA A 21 19.16 -0.34 -3.02
C ALA A 21 18.22 -0.27 -1.82
N VAL A 22 16.94 -0.09 -2.09
CA VAL A 22 15.87 -0.15 -1.10
C VAL A 22 15.03 -1.40 -1.34
N PHE A 23 14.85 -2.19 -0.30
CA PHE A 23 13.98 -3.36 -0.32
C PHE A 23 12.77 -3.10 0.59
N LEU A 24 11.59 -3.26 0.04
CA LEU A 24 10.32 -3.18 0.75
C LEU A 24 9.84 -4.60 1.00
N MET A 25 9.72 -5.02 2.26
CA MET A 25 9.46 -6.42 2.60
C MET A 25 8.23 -6.56 3.48
N GLY A 26 7.32 -7.43 3.10
CA GLY A 26 6.12 -7.74 3.86
C GLY A 26 5.61 -9.16 3.59
N VAL A 27 4.42 -9.45 4.14
CA VAL A 27 3.63 -10.66 3.91
C VAL A 27 2.16 -10.28 3.99
N GLY A 28 1.33 -10.73 3.05
CA GLY A 28 -0.10 -10.40 3.02
C GLY A 28 -0.32 -8.90 3.00
N GLY A 29 -1.26 -8.40 3.79
CA GLY A 29 -1.64 -6.98 3.78
C GLY A 29 -0.48 -6.00 3.92
N THR A 30 0.56 -6.33 4.69
CA THR A 30 1.73 -5.44 4.81
C THR A 30 2.62 -5.44 3.56
N TRP A 31 2.60 -6.50 2.77
CA TRP A 31 3.25 -6.52 1.46
C TRP A 31 2.44 -5.70 0.45
N ASP A 32 1.10 -5.83 0.51
CA ASP A 32 0.18 -5.07 -0.33
C ASP A 32 0.29 -3.55 -0.06
N GLU A 33 0.36 -3.13 1.21
CA GLU A 33 0.60 -1.73 1.58
C GLU A 33 1.89 -1.17 0.98
N LEU A 34 2.98 -1.95 1.00
CA LEU A 34 4.27 -1.51 0.48
C LEU A 34 4.33 -1.41 -1.05
N MET A 35 3.37 -1.99 -1.79
CA MET A 35 3.25 -1.83 -3.24
C MET A 35 3.03 -0.37 -3.64
N GLN A 36 2.24 0.38 -2.86
CA GLN A 36 2.02 1.80 -3.13
C GLN A 36 3.34 2.57 -3.01
N LEU A 37 4.12 2.34 -1.95
CA LEU A 37 5.42 2.98 -1.81
C LEU A 37 6.40 2.59 -2.92
N GLU A 38 6.44 1.31 -3.32
CA GLU A 38 7.24 0.88 -4.49
C GLU A 38 6.87 1.67 -5.75
N TYR A 39 5.57 1.78 -6.02
CA TYR A 39 5.07 2.57 -7.14
C TYR A 39 5.54 4.02 -7.06
N LEU A 40 5.39 4.68 -5.91
CA LEU A 40 5.80 6.09 -5.73
C LEU A 40 7.31 6.28 -5.86
N MET A 41 8.11 5.36 -5.30
CA MET A 41 9.56 5.43 -5.41
C MET A 41 10.04 5.22 -6.84
N ASN A 42 9.40 4.34 -7.61
CA ASN A 42 9.68 4.16 -9.04
C ASN A 42 9.19 5.34 -9.89
N LYS A 43 8.07 5.98 -9.50
CA LYS A 43 7.52 7.14 -10.20
C LYS A 43 8.37 8.39 -10.03
N PHE A 44 8.81 8.69 -8.83
CA PHE A 44 9.50 9.93 -8.49
C PHE A 44 11.03 9.77 -8.41
N GLY A 45 11.54 8.55 -8.28
CA GLY A 45 12.96 8.27 -8.15
C GLY A 45 13.75 8.53 -9.42
N ASP A 46 15.07 8.71 -9.26
CA ASP A 46 15.99 8.77 -10.38
C ASP A 46 16.27 7.33 -10.91
N ARG A 47 16.83 7.26 -12.12
CA ARG A 47 17.13 5.97 -12.77
C ARG A 47 18.18 5.13 -12.05
N ASP A 48 18.96 5.73 -11.15
CA ASP A 48 20.01 5.03 -10.40
C ASP A 48 19.50 4.50 -9.06
N LEU A 49 18.24 4.81 -8.69
CA LEU A 49 17.58 4.26 -7.52
C LEU A 49 17.03 2.86 -7.84
N GLU A 50 17.52 1.86 -7.14
CA GLU A 50 17.00 0.50 -7.21
C GLU A 50 16.00 0.27 -6.06
N VAL A 51 14.76 -0.06 -6.39
CA VAL A 51 13.70 -0.39 -5.42
C VAL A 51 13.15 -1.77 -5.75
N TYR A 52 13.02 -2.61 -4.73
CA TYR A 52 12.52 -3.98 -4.87
C TYR A 52 11.45 -4.26 -3.81
N LEU A 53 10.28 -4.66 -4.25
CA LEU A 53 9.26 -5.22 -3.38
C LEU A 53 9.49 -6.74 -3.27
N ILE A 54 9.67 -7.25 -2.06
CA ILE A 54 9.96 -8.66 -1.81
C ILE A 54 9.01 -9.27 -0.78
N HIS A 55 8.63 -10.52 -1.01
CA HIS A 55 7.85 -11.29 -0.07
C HIS A 55 8.78 -12.02 0.91
N ALA A 56 8.56 -11.87 2.22
CA ALA A 56 9.49 -12.40 3.22
C ALA A 56 9.68 -13.92 3.12
N ALA A 57 8.60 -14.69 2.86
CA ALA A 57 8.70 -16.14 2.72
C ALA A 57 9.53 -16.55 1.49
N GLU A 58 9.35 -15.87 0.36
CA GLU A 58 10.12 -16.14 -0.86
C GLU A 58 11.59 -15.77 -0.66
N TRP A 59 11.85 -14.62 -0.01
CA TRP A 59 13.23 -14.25 0.30
C TRP A 59 13.90 -15.26 1.23
N ASN A 60 13.20 -15.81 2.21
CA ASN A 60 13.71 -16.87 3.08
C ASN A 60 14.14 -18.12 2.30
N ALA A 61 13.44 -18.43 1.23
CA ALA A 61 13.69 -19.60 0.39
C ALA A 61 14.85 -19.39 -0.60
N MET A 62 14.93 -18.21 -1.24
CA MET A 62 15.83 -18.00 -2.38
C MET A 62 16.80 -16.81 -2.24
N GLY A 63 16.58 -15.93 -1.25
CA GLY A 63 17.34 -14.68 -1.12
C GLY A 63 17.06 -13.72 -2.27
N HIS A 64 17.92 -12.70 -2.42
CA HIS A 64 17.89 -11.77 -3.55
C HIS A 64 19.30 -11.36 -3.95
N LYS A 65 19.70 -11.59 -5.20
CA LYS A 65 21.07 -11.39 -5.68
C LYS A 65 21.59 -9.95 -5.60
N ARG A 66 20.65 -8.96 -5.62
CA ARG A 66 20.98 -7.54 -5.53
C ARG A 66 21.08 -7.03 -4.10
N MET A 67 20.66 -7.83 -3.11
CA MET A 67 20.74 -7.44 -1.70
C MET A 67 22.15 -7.60 -1.18
N THR A 68 22.72 -6.51 -0.68
CA THR A 68 24.08 -6.43 -0.15
C THR A 68 24.08 -5.82 1.26
N GLU A 69 25.21 -5.76 1.92
CA GLU A 69 25.37 -5.07 3.20
C GLU A 69 25.11 -3.55 3.11
N LYS A 70 25.16 -2.97 1.89
CA LYS A 70 24.82 -1.57 1.63
C LYS A 70 23.34 -1.36 1.40
N SER A 71 22.57 -2.43 1.21
CA SER A 71 21.14 -2.33 1.00
C SER A 71 20.39 -1.96 2.27
N VAL A 72 19.23 -1.37 2.11
CA VAL A 72 18.31 -1.01 3.18
C VAL A 72 17.00 -1.76 2.99
N VAL A 73 16.49 -2.32 4.07
CA VAL A 73 15.19 -3.00 4.08
C VAL A 73 14.24 -2.22 4.98
N LEU A 74 13.08 -1.82 4.43
CA LEU A 74 11.92 -1.42 5.21
C LEU A 74 10.97 -2.61 5.26
N THR A 75 10.63 -3.08 6.45
CA THR A 75 9.65 -4.15 6.63
C THR A 75 8.47 -3.70 7.47
N ALA A 76 7.34 -4.41 7.36
CA ALA A 76 6.15 -4.14 8.12
C ALA A 76 5.57 -5.42 8.74
N SER A 77 5.08 -5.31 9.98
CA SER A 77 4.31 -6.36 10.65
C SER A 77 3.53 -5.75 11.81
N GLU A 78 2.23 -5.65 11.67
CA GLU A 78 1.39 -5.04 12.72
C GLU A 78 1.44 -5.86 14.02
N SER A 79 1.35 -7.19 13.93
CA SER A 79 1.43 -8.07 15.10
C SER A 79 2.81 -8.07 15.76
N GLY A 80 3.85 -7.84 14.98
CA GLY A 80 5.25 -7.96 15.40
C GLY A 80 5.73 -9.40 15.59
N THR A 81 4.94 -10.39 15.14
CA THR A 81 5.18 -11.82 15.41
C THR A 81 5.20 -12.69 14.15
N THR A 82 4.95 -12.15 12.97
CA THR A 82 4.89 -12.87 11.68
C THR A 82 6.15 -13.71 11.48
N PRO A 83 6.05 -15.05 11.45
CA PRO A 83 7.23 -15.92 11.47
C PRO A 83 8.18 -15.72 10.31
N GLU A 84 7.64 -15.56 9.10
CA GLU A 84 8.41 -15.37 7.87
C GLU A 84 9.21 -14.08 7.90
N VAL A 85 8.63 -12.99 8.43
CA VAL A 85 9.30 -11.69 8.59
C VAL A 85 10.39 -11.80 9.66
N LEU A 86 10.09 -12.44 10.80
CA LEU A 86 11.07 -12.63 11.88
C LEU A 86 12.29 -13.43 11.40
N GLU A 87 12.07 -14.52 10.66
CA GLU A 87 13.13 -15.33 10.08
C GLU A 87 13.98 -14.52 9.10
N ALA A 88 13.33 -13.79 8.19
CA ALA A 88 14.00 -12.94 7.21
C ALA A 88 14.88 -11.87 7.91
N VAL A 89 14.32 -11.16 8.88
CA VAL A 89 15.03 -10.13 9.65
C VAL A 89 16.28 -10.70 10.31
N LYS A 90 16.18 -11.86 10.99
CA LYS A 90 17.33 -12.51 11.63
C LYS A 90 18.43 -12.83 10.62
N LYS A 91 18.08 -13.47 9.51
CA LYS A 91 19.04 -13.81 8.44
C LYS A 91 19.67 -12.58 7.80
N MET A 92 18.92 -11.49 7.63
CA MET A 92 19.42 -10.22 7.10
C MET A 92 20.42 -9.57 8.06
N LYS A 93 20.10 -9.53 9.36
CA LYS A 93 20.98 -9.00 10.39
C LYS A 93 22.29 -9.78 10.49
N GLU A 94 22.25 -11.12 10.40
CA GLU A 94 23.44 -11.97 10.36
C GLU A 94 24.35 -11.66 9.17
N LYS A 95 23.77 -11.19 8.06
CA LYS A 95 24.48 -10.75 6.85
C LYS A 95 24.90 -9.28 6.88
N GLY A 96 24.69 -8.55 7.97
CA GLY A 96 25.03 -7.14 8.09
C GLY A 96 24.08 -6.20 7.34
N ILE A 97 22.93 -6.69 6.84
CA ILE A 97 21.95 -5.88 6.13
C ILE A 97 21.17 -5.02 7.12
N ARG A 98 20.98 -3.75 6.78
CA ARG A 98 20.24 -2.78 7.60
C ARG A 98 18.75 -2.96 7.42
N VAL A 99 18.05 -3.20 8.53
CA VAL A 99 16.60 -3.39 8.55
C VAL A 99 15.95 -2.33 9.43
N TYR A 100 14.92 -1.69 8.90
CA TYR A 100 14.03 -0.78 9.59
C TYR A 100 12.61 -1.36 9.54
N ALA A 101 11.80 -1.12 10.58
CA ALA A 101 10.52 -1.79 10.66
C ALA A 101 9.39 -0.89 11.13
N MET A 102 8.27 -1.02 10.44
CA MET A 102 6.97 -0.56 10.91
C MET A 102 6.34 -1.71 11.72
N THR A 103 6.59 -1.71 13.04
CA THR A 103 6.16 -2.80 13.93
C THR A 103 6.20 -2.38 15.39
N LYS A 104 5.70 -3.24 16.27
CA LYS A 104 5.80 -3.07 17.73
C LYS A 104 7.26 -3.28 18.17
N PRO A 105 7.94 -2.26 18.75
CA PRO A 105 9.34 -2.39 19.18
C PRO A 105 9.55 -3.49 20.23
N GLU A 106 8.55 -3.75 21.06
CA GLU A 106 8.56 -4.78 22.12
C GLU A 106 8.30 -6.20 21.58
N GLY A 107 7.81 -6.33 20.34
CA GLY A 107 7.54 -7.62 19.71
C GLY A 107 8.83 -8.34 19.24
N PRO A 108 8.76 -9.65 18.94
CA PRO A 108 9.90 -10.42 18.48
C PRO A 108 10.61 -9.83 17.26
N ILE A 109 9.87 -9.30 16.30
CA ILE A 109 10.44 -8.64 15.10
C ILE A 109 11.14 -7.35 15.51
N GLY A 110 10.49 -6.51 16.34
CA GLY A 110 11.06 -5.26 16.81
C GLY A 110 12.36 -5.47 17.61
N GLN A 111 12.40 -6.50 18.45
CA GLN A 111 13.63 -6.88 19.18
C GLN A 111 14.75 -7.36 18.22
N ALA A 112 14.41 -8.12 17.18
CA ALA A 112 15.38 -8.58 16.20
C ALA A 112 15.94 -7.44 15.34
N VAL A 113 15.10 -6.45 14.99
CA VAL A 113 15.48 -5.24 14.24
C VAL A 113 16.32 -4.30 15.10
N GLY A 114 15.93 -4.13 16.37
CA GLY A 114 16.38 -3.10 17.31
C GLY A 114 15.31 -2.01 17.46
N ALA A 115 14.88 -1.78 18.71
CA ALA A 115 13.75 -0.88 19.02
C ALA A 115 13.94 0.54 18.47
N GLU A 116 15.18 1.02 18.38
CA GLU A 116 15.54 2.33 17.84
C GLU A 116 15.29 2.46 16.32
N ASN A 117 15.25 1.33 15.60
CA ASN A 117 14.99 1.25 14.17
C ASN A 117 13.52 0.87 13.86
N CYS A 118 12.65 0.90 14.86
CA CYS A 118 11.25 0.52 14.73
C CYS A 118 10.31 1.69 14.99
N VAL A 119 9.22 1.75 14.24
CA VAL A 119 8.09 2.66 14.50
C VAL A 119 6.81 1.84 14.55
N LYS A 120 5.99 2.06 15.59
CA LYS A 120 4.73 1.35 15.78
C LYS A 120 3.69 1.86 14.78
N MET A 121 3.05 0.94 14.06
CA MET A 121 1.99 1.26 13.09
C MET A 121 0.68 1.64 13.79
N ALA A 122 0.26 0.88 14.79
CA ALA A 122 -1.02 1.08 15.46
C ALA A 122 -1.00 2.31 16.39
N SER A 123 -2.11 3.05 16.43
CA SER A 123 -2.36 4.00 17.51
C SER A 123 -2.58 3.26 18.82
N ASP A 124 -2.22 3.88 19.94
CA ASP A 124 -2.47 3.30 21.29
C ASP A 124 -3.98 3.17 21.61
N HIS A 125 -4.84 3.71 20.76
CA HIS A 125 -6.31 3.67 20.91
C HIS A 125 -6.99 2.56 20.10
N GLY A 126 -6.23 1.64 19.51
CA GLY A 126 -6.78 0.46 18.82
C GLY A 126 -7.47 0.73 17.47
N ASN A 127 -7.52 1.98 17.03
CA ASN A 127 -8.17 2.42 15.80
C ASN A 127 -7.19 2.89 14.72
N GLY A 128 -5.95 2.42 14.77
CA GLY A 128 -5.02 2.61 13.67
C GLY A 128 -5.52 1.77 12.49
N GLY A 129 -6.16 2.41 11.51
CA GLY A 129 -6.47 1.75 10.26
C GLY A 129 -5.20 1.51 9.45
N CYS A 130 -5.32 0.78 8.36
CA CYS A 130 -4.23 0.52 7.41
C CYS A 130 -3.58 1.82 6.90
N GLU A 131 -4.29 2.95 6.93
CA GLU A 131 -3.76 4.25 6.52
C GLU A 131 -2.48 4.67 7.28
N MET A 132 -2.31 4.22 8.52
CA MET A 132 -1.09 4.50 9.26
C MET A 132 0.13 3.81 8.64
N GLY A 133 -0.03 2.60 8.12
CA GLY A 133 1.04 1.87 7.42
C GLY A 133 1.49 2.63 6.18
N TYR A 134 0.56 3.05 5.34
CA TYR A 134 0.84 3.88 4.15
C TYR A 134 1.57 5.17 4.52
N TYR A 135 1.02 5.94 5.45
CA TYR A 135 1.61 7.21 5.85
C TYR A 135 3.04 7.06 6.40
N LEU A 136 3.31 6.04 7.20
CA LEU A 136 4.65 5.80 7.73
C LEU A 136 5.62 5.36 6.63
N ALA A 137 5.18 4.50 5.73
CA ALA A 137 5.96 4.07 4.57
C ALA A 137 6.31 5.28 3.69
N ASP A 138 5.35 6.17 3.44
CA ASP A 138 5.54 7.40 2.67
C ASP A 138 6.49 8.38 3.36
N CYS A 139 6.37 8.57 4.67
CA CYS A 139 7.33 9.37 5.43
C CYS A 139 8.77 8.87 5.27
N PHE A 140 8.98 7.55 5.18
CA PHE A 140 10.30 6.97 4.96
C PHE A 140 10.75 7.09 3.51
N GLY A 141 9.97 6.57 2.56
CA GLY A 141 10.38 6.48 1.17
C GLY A 141 10.45 7.83 0.47
N LEU A 142 9.45 8.71 0.66
CA LEU A 142 9.46 10.05 0.08
C LEU A 142 10.56 10.93 0.69
N ARG A 143 10.92 10.71 1.98
CA ARG A 143 12.08 11.39 2.55
C ARG A 143 13.40 10.93 1.93
N LEU A 144 13.56 9.63 1.66
CA LEU A 144 14.73 9.14 0.90
C LEU A 144 14.80 9.78 -0.48
N LEU A 145 13.68 9.89 -1.20
CA LEU A 145 13.61 10.59 -2.49
C LEU A 145 13.95 12.08 -2.36
N ASN A 146 13.46 12.74 -1.31
CA ASN A 146 13.80 14.14 -1.03
C ASN A 146 15.31 14.33 -0.83
N ARG A 147 15.95 13.47 -0.05
CA ARG A 147 17.40 13.48 0.20
C ARG A 147 18.23 13.23 -1.07
N ARG A 148 17.64 12.53 -2.06
CA ARG A 148 18.22 12.36 -3.41
C ARG A 148 17.93 13.53 -4.36
N GLY A 149 17.11 14.50 -3.95
CA GLY A 149 16.65 15.59 -4.80
C GLY A 149 15.51 15.25 -5.76
N CYS A 150 14.94 14.05 -5.65
CA CYS A 150 13.88 13.54 -6.53
C CYS A 150 12.46 13.97 -6.09
N PHE A 151 12.28 14.33 -4.81
CA PHE A 151 11.00 14.78 -4.25
C PHE A 151 11.21 16.05 -3.41
N PRO A 152 11.53 17.20 -4.01
CA PRO A 152 11.84 18.44 -3.29
C PRO A 152 10.66 19.01 -2.49
N GLN A 153 9.43 18.64 -2.82
CA GLN A 153 8.20 19.10 -2.17
C GLN A 153 7.86 18.31 -0.88
N PHE A 154 8.75 17.50 -0.34
CA PHE A 154 8.50 16.67 0.85
C PHE A 154 7.96 17.46 2.05
N ASP A 155 8.60 18.59 2.38
CA ASP A 155 8.18 19.41 3.53
C ASP A 155 6.77 20.00 3.32
N LYS A 156 6.43 20.37 2.08
CA LYS A 156 5.09 20.81 1.68
C LYS A 156 4.06 19.68 1.83
N PHE A 157 4.43 18.46 1.39
CA PHE A 157 3.59 17.27 1.58
C PHE A 157 3.28 17.03 3.05
N ILE A 158 4.29 17.01 3.92
CA ILE A 158 4.12 16.81 5.37
C ILE A 158 3.24 17.91 5.98
N GLU A 159 3.40 19.16 5.58
CA GLU A 159 2.57 20.26 6.08
C GLU A 159 1.11 20.12 5.64
N GLN A 160 0.87 19.76 4.37
CA GLN A 160 -0.50 19.63 3.86
C GLN A 160 -1.22 18.37 4.36
N THR A 161 -0.48 17.33 4.78
CA THR A 161 -1.05 16.08 5.32
C THR A 161 -1.15 16.06 6.85
N LYS A 162 -0.79 17.13 7.55
CA LYS A 162 -0.81 17.17 9.02
C LYS A 162 -2.17 16.86 9.64
N ASP A 163 -3.25 17.26 8.98
CA ASP A 163 -4.64 17.08 9.43
C ASP A 163 -5.38 15.97 8.64
N VAL A 164 -4.63 15.15 7.87
CA VAL A 164 -5.19 14.12 6.98
C VAL A 164 -6.14 13.17 7.70
N TRP A 165 -5.82 12.82 8.96
CA TRP A 165 -6.65 11.91 9.76
C TRP A 165 -8.07 12.43 10.00
N THR A 166 -8.23 13.72 10.22
CA THR A 166 -9.55 14.36 10.38
C THR A 166 -10.33 14.26 9.09
N HIS A 167 -9.69 14.55 7.95
CA HIS A 167 -10.33 14.45 6.63
C HIS A 167 -10.70 13.01 6.27
N LEU A 168 -9.85 12.04 6.59
CA LEU A 168 -10.17 10.61 6.36
C LEU A 168 -11.37 10.15 7.18
N VAL A 169 -11.52 10.62 8.42
CA VAL A 169 -12.73 10.35 9.24
C VAL A 169 -13.97 10.93 8.59
N ASP A 170 -13.89 12.14 8.05
CA ASP A 170 -15.03 12.78 7.38
C ASP A 170 -15.39 12.07 6.06
N ILE A 171 -14.39 11.65 5.29
CA ILE A 171 -14.58 10.83 4.07
C ILE A 171 -15.27 9.52 4.43
N ARG A 172 -14.79 8.80 5.45
CA ARG A 172 -15.43 7.56 5.92
C ARG A 172 -16.90 7.75 6.29
N LYS A 173 -17.20 8.78 7.08
CA LYS A 173 -18.59 9.10 7.45
C LYS A 173 -19.46 9.41 6.23
N SER A 174 -18.93 10.12 5.25
CA SER A 174 -19.66 10.45 4.02
C SER A 174 -19.90 9.23 3.15
N PHE A 175 -18.97 8.28 3.12
CA PHE A 175 -19.05 7.06 2.32
C PHE A 175 -19.83 5.93 2.99
N GLU A 176 -19.94 5.93 4.32
CA GLU A 176 -20.56 4.84 5.11
C GLU A 176 -21.96 4.44 4.62
N PRO A 177 -22.90 5.36 4.31
CA PRO A 177 -24.22 4.97 3.80
C PRO A 177 -24.13 4.20 2.47
N ARG A 178 -23.23 4.60 1.56
CA ARG A 178 -22.98 3.90 0.29
C ARG A 178 -22.36 2.53 0.54
N ALA A 179 -21.39 2.43 1.44
CA ALA A 179 -20.76 1.18 1.81
C ALA A 179 -21.79 0.19 2.40
N GLU A 180 -22.68 0.67 3.29
CA GLU A 180 -23.73 -0.15 3.87
C GLU A 180 -24.72 -0.67 2.83
N GLU A 181 -25.15 0.17 1.88
CA GLU A 181 -26.00 -0.23 0.76
C GLU A 181 -25.33 -1.32 -0.10
N LEU A 182 -24.08 -1.10 -0.50
CA LEU A 182 -23.29 -2.05 -1.30
C LEU A 182 -23.09 -3.38 -0.56
N ALA A 183 -22.78 -3.33 0.72
CA ALA A 183 -22.59 -4.52 1.55
C ALA A 183 -23.89 -5.35 1.64
N LYS A 184 -25.04 -4.70 1.85
CA LYS A 184 -26.35 -5.37 1.88
C LYS A 184 -26.71 -5.96 0.51
N LYS A 185 -26.50 -5.18 -0.55
CA LYS A 185 -26.83 -5.58 -1.93
C LYS A 185 -26.09 -6.84 -2.35
N TYR A 186 -24.79 -6.92 -2.01
CA TYR A 186 -23.89 -7.97 -2.49
C TYR A 186 -23.54 -9.04 -1.45
N ALA A 187 -24.21 -9.03 -0.30
CA ALA A 187 -23.96 -9.98 0.77
C ALA A 187 -24.01 -11.45 0.33
N LEU A 188 -24.83 -11.79 -0.64
CA LEU A 188 -25.03 -13.14 -1.16
C LEU A 188 -24.48 -13.36 -2.58
N ALA A 189 -23.70 -12.43 -3.11
CA ALA A 189 -23.09 -12.59 -4.42
C ALA A 189 -22.17 -13.84 -4.42
N PRO A 190 -22.16 -14.61 -5.53
CA PRO A 190 -21.33 -15.84 -5.63
C PRO A 190 -19.85 -15.54 -5.52
N TYR A 191 -19.40 -14.45 -6.08
CA TYR A 191 -18.10 -13.82 -5.89
C TYR A 191 -18.20 -12.34 -6.27
N THR A 192 -17.19 -11.55 -5.95
CA THR A 192 -17.09 -10.13 -6.28
C THR A 192 -15.77 -9.85 -6.97
N MET A 193 -15.82 -9.07 -8.05
CA MET A 193 -14.63 -8.68 -8.79
C MET A 193 -14.18 -7.28 -8.39
N PHE A 194 -12.86 -7.13 -8.15
CA PHE A 194 -12.20 -5.86 -7.83
C PHE A 194 -11.14 -5.55 -8.87
N ILE A 195 -11.18 -4.35 -9.42
CA ILE A 195 -10.27 -3.89 -10.45
C ILE A 195 -9.64 -2.59 -9.95
N GLY A 196 -8.32 -2.50 -9.98
CA GLY A 196 -7.58 -1.29 -9.60
C GLY A 196 -6.17 -1.34 -10.20
N SER A 197 -5.49 -0.19 -10.24
CA SER A 197 -4.16 -0.09 -10.86
C SER A 197 -3.31 0.98 -10.19
N GLY A 198 -2.03 1.01 -10.55
CA GLY A 198 -1.11 2.04 -10.08
C GLY A 198 -0.99 2.07 -8.55
N ALA A 199 -1.11 3.25 -7.96
CA ALA A 199 -1.04 3.44 -6.52
C ALA A 199 -2.12 2.65 -5.74
N LEU A 200 -3.28 2.38 -6.35
CA LEU A 200 -4.38 1.63 -5.73
C LEU A 200 -4.27 0.10 -5.89
N TRP A 201 -3.26 -0.40 -6.61
CA TRP A 201 -3.18 -1.84 -6.85
C TRP A 201 -3.00 -2.65 -5.57
N GLY A 202 -2.10 -2.23 -4.69
CA GLY A 202 -1.87 -2.88 -3.39
C GLY A 202 -3.14 -2.92 -2.55
N GLU A 203 -3.85 -1.78 -2.42
CA GLU A 203 -5.12 -1.72 -1.68
C GLU A 203 -6.22 -2.58 -2.31
N THR A 204 -6.23 -2.70 -3.65
CA THR A 204 -7.19 -3.59 -4.35
C THR A 204 -7.01 -5.05 -3.93
N ILE A 205 -5.76 -5.52 -3.80
CA ILE A 205 -5.44 -6.85 -3.29
C ILE A 205 -5.78 -6.96 -1.81
N LEU A 206 -5.29 -6.04 -0.99
CA LEU A 206 -5.47 -6.02 0.46
C LEU A 206 -6.95 -6.09 0.82
N PHE A 207 -7.78 -5.21 0.24
CA PHE A 207 -9.21 -5.20 0.48
C PHE A 207 -9.88 -6.53 0.06
N SER A 208 -9.52 -7.06 -1.10
CA SER A 208 -10.08 -8.33 -1.60
C SER A 208 -9.66 -9.51 -0.73
N MET A 209 -8.35 -9.68 -0.52
CA MET A 209 -7.78 -10.84 0.15
C MET A 209 -7.92 -10.75 1.68
N CYS A 210 -7.42 -9.66 2.28
CA CYS A 210 -7.35 -9.58 3.74
C CYS A 210 -8.69 -9.20 4.37
N ILE A 211 -9.46 -8.30 3.74
CA ILE A 211 -10.73 -7.86 4.32
C ILE A 211 -11.88 -8.79 3.93
N LEU A 212 -12.03 -9.11 2.64
CA LEU A 212 -13.18 -9.89 2.21
C LEU A 212 -12.98 -11.40 2.30
N GLU A 213 -11.85 -11.95 1.83
CA GLU A 213 -11.63 -13.39 1.90
C GLU A 213 -11.29 -13.83 3.32
N GLU A 214 -10.29 -13.22 3.97
CA GLU A 214 -9.82 -13.64 5.30
C GLU A 214 -10.84 -13.33 6.40
N MET A 215 -11.32 -12.07 6.48
CA MET A 215 -12.19 -11.65 7.59
C MET A 215 -13.67 -11.97 7.34
N GLN A 216 -14.15 -11.96 6.08
CA GLN A 216 -15.56 -12.11 5.73
C GLN A 216 -15.88 -13.43 5.03
N TRP A 217 -14.87 -14.22 4.68
CA TRP A 217 -14.99 -15.49 3.94
C TRP A 217 -15.76 -15.36 2.62
N LYS A 218 -15.62 -14.20 1.97
CA LYS A 218 -16.19 -13.92 0.65
C LYS A 218 -15.22 -14.36 -0.44
N ARG A 219 -15.76 -14.89 -1.52
CA ARG A 219 -14.95 -15.19 -2.70
C ARG A 219 -14.74 -13.91 -3.48
N THR A 220 -13.50 -13.64 -3.85
CA THR A 220 -13.17 -12.47 -4.66
C THR A 220 -12.31 -12.84 -5.87
N ARG A 221 -12.29 -11.93 -6.82
CA ARG A 221 -11.34 -11.90 -7.92
C ARG A 221 -10.80 -10.50 -8.04
N TYR A 222 -9.52 -10.30 -7.83
CA TYR A 222 -8.85 -9.02 -8.07
C TYR A 222 -7.99 -9.11 -9.34
N ILE A 223 -7.91 -7.99 -10.08
CA ILE A 223 -7.15 -7.88 -11.32
C ILE A 223 -6.73 -6.43 -11.55
N THR A 224 -5.58 -6.22 -12.21
CA THR A 224 -5.21 -4.88 -12.66
C THR A 224 -6.03 -4.47 -13.89
N SER A 225 -6.28 -3.17 -14.07
CA SER A 225 -6.88 -2.66 -15.31
C SER A 225 -6.02 -2.98 -16.54
N ALA A 226 -4.70 -3.16 -16.36
CA ALA A 226 -3.78 -3.56 -17.41
C ALA A 226 -4.08 -4.97 -17.94
N ASP A 227 -4.34 -5.93 -17.02
CA ASP A 227 -4.56 -7.34 -17.37
C ASP A 227 -6.03 -7.70 -17.56
N PHE A 228 -6.97 -6.82 -17.20
CA PHE A 228 -8.41 -7.08 -17.26
C PHE A 228 -8.86 -7.63 -18.62
N PHE A 229 -8.37 -7.06 -19.72
CA PHE A 229 -8.72 -7.45 -21.10
C PHE A 229 -8.04 -8.73 -21.58
N HIS A 230 -7.18 -9.35 -20.77
CA HIS A 230 -6.40 -10.53 -21.13
C HIS A 230 -6.90 -11.80 -20.44
N GLY A 231 -8.23 -11.93 -20.30
CA GLY A 231 -8.92 -13.12 -19.80
C GLY A 231 -9.98 -12.82 -18.77
N THR A 232 -9.71 -11.95 -17.77
CA THR A 232 -10.64 -11.73 -16.65
C THR A 232 -11.96 -11.07 -17.07
N LEU A 233 -11.97 -10.33 -18.17
CA LEU A 233 -13.22 -9.75 -18.74
C LEU A 233 -14.31 -10.81 -18.99
N GLU A 234 -13.92 -12.07 -19.27
CA GLU A 234 -14.86 -13.18 -19.51
C GLU A 234 -15.64 -13.60 -18.23
N LEU A 235 -15.16 -13.18 -17.06
CA LEU A 235 -15.83 -13.41 -15.78
C LEU A 235 -16.82 -12.29 -15.40
N VAL A 236 -16.95 -11.27 -16.25
CA VAL A 236 -17.95 -10.21 -16.07
C VAL A 236 -19.28 -10.70 -16.63
N GLU A 237 -20.13 -11.19 -15.75
CA GLU A 237 -21.39 -11.85 -16.09
C GLU A 237 -22.54 -11.36 -15.19
N PRO A 238 -23.81 -11.59 -15.57
CA PRO A 238 -24.96 -11.19 -14.77
C PRO A 238 -24.89 -11.77 -13.34
N GLY A 239 -25.19 -10.91 -12.35
CA GLY A 239 -25.20 -11.31 -10.94
C GLY A 239 -23.83 -11.27 -10.26
N VAL A 240 -22.76 -10.92 -10.98
CA VAL A 240 -21.42 -10.71 -10.41
C VAL A 240 -21.18 -9.21 -10.23
N PRO A 241 -21.07 -8.71 -9.00
CA PRO A 241 -20.71 -7.32 -8.78
C PRO A 241 -19.27 -7.06 -9.16
N VAL A 242 -19.05 -6.00 -9.93
CA VAL A 242 -17.73 -5.51 -10.32
C VAL A 242 -17.49 -4.15 -9.67
N PHE A 243 -16.37 -4.04 -8.96
CA PHE A 243 -15.88 -2.80 -8.38
C PHE A 243 -14.65 -2.34 -9.14
N LEU A 244 -14.70 -1.13 -9.67
CA LEU A 244 -13.55 -0.47 -10.28
C LEU A 244 -13.09 0.65 -9.37
N PHE A 245 -11.89 0.51 -8.83
CA PHE A 245 -11.20 1.55 -8.08
C PHE A 245 -10.38 2.40 -9.04
N MET A 246 -10.69 3.69 -9.11
CA MET A 246 -10.03 4.62 -10.01
C MET A 246 -9.14 5.57 -9.22
N GLY A 247 -7.82 5.46 -9.41
CA GLY A 247 -6.84 6.36 -8.85
C GLY A 247 -6.66 7.65 -9.66
N GLU A 248 -5.76 8.51 -9.19
CA GLU A 248 -5.44 9.78 -9.85
C GLU A 248 -4.00 9.82 -10.40
N ASP A 249 -3.42 8.64 -10.59
CA ASP A 249 -2.12 8.46 -11.23
C ASP A 249 -2.22 8.25 -12.76
N GLU A 250 -1.11 8.00 -13.42
CA GLU A 250 -1.03 7.82 -14.87
C GLU A 250 -1.78 6.56 -15.36
N ASN A 251 -2.05 5.59 -14.47
CA ASN A 251 -2.79 4.37 -14.79
C ASN A 251 -4.30 4.63 -14.91
N ARG A 252 -4.79 5.77 -14.44
CA ARG A 252 -6.19 6.18 -14.58
C ARG A 252 -6.74 6.00 -16.01
N LYS A 253 -5.91 6.24 -17.04
CA LYS A 253 -6.29 5.98 -18.44
C LYS A 253 -6.64 4.52 -18.73
N LEU A 254 -6.04 3.57 -17.99
CA LEU A 254 -6.36 2.14 -18.08
C LEU A 254 -7.68 1.86 -17.38
N ASP A 255 -7.91 2.47 -16.22
CA ASP A 255 -9.17 2.38 -15.48
C ASP A 255 -10.33 2.96 -16.30
N GLU A 256 -10.12 4.07 -16.97
CA GLU A 256 -11.12 4.67 -17.89
C GLU A 256 -11.46 3.77 -19.08
N ARG A 257 -10.47 3.04 -19.60
CA ARG A 257 -10.73 2.03 -20.64
C ARG A 257 -11.61 0.90 -20.12
N VAL A 258 -11.36 0.42 -18.90
CA VAL A 258 -12.21 -0.60 -18.24
C VAL A 258 -13.59 -0.05 -17.98
N ARG A 259 -13.72 1.15 -17.42
CA ARG A 259 -15.00 1.84 -17.22
C ARG A 259 -15.81 1.95 -18.51
N ALA A 260 -15.17 2.38 -19.59
CA ALA A 260 -15.81 2.50 -20.90
C ALA A 260 -16.30 1.15 -21.44
N PHE A 261 -15.57 0.07 -21.20
CA PHE A 261 -16.00 -1.29 -21.56
C PHE A 261 -17.21 -1.72 -20.74
N LEU A 262 -17.13 -1.62 -19.42
CA LEU A 262 -18.20 -2.03 -18.51
C LEU A 262 -19.52 -1.28 -18.79
N ASN A 263 -19.45 0.01 -19.11
CA ASN A 263 -20.62 0.85 -19.39
C ASN A 263 -21.26 0.59 -20.76
N ARG A 264 -20.67 -0.24 -21.63
CA ARG A 264 -21.27 -0.57 -22.94
C ARG A 264 -22.44 -1.56 -22.84
N GLY A 265 -22.71 -2.11 -21.66
CA GLY A 265 -23.75 -3.11 -21.48
C GLY A 265 -23.48 -4.44 -22.20
N VAL A 266 -22.25 -4.69 -22.63
CA VAL A 266 -21.87 -5.94 -23.31
C VAL A 266 -22.04 -7.16 -22.40
N THR A 267 -22.02 -6.92 -21.11
CA THR A 267 -22.05 -7.93 -20.05
C THR A 267 -23.45 -8.15 -19.46
N GLY A 268 -24.49 -7.57 -20.08
CA GLY A 268 -25.88 -7.68 -19.61
C GLY A 268 -26.12 -6.92 -18.30
N ASP A 269 -26.92 -7.50 -17.40
CA ASP A 269 -27.28 -6.90 -16.10
C ASP A 269 -26.18 -7.04 -15.04
N THR A 270 -24.93 -6.78 -15.41
CA THR A 270 -23.79 -6.79 -14.46
C THR A 270 -23.85 -5.56 -13.56
N ASP A 271 -23.75 -5.78 -12.28
CA ASP A 271 -23.69 -4.73 -11.26
C ASP A 271 -22.31 -4.05 -11.25
N ILE A 272 -22.20 -2.86 -11.83
CA ILE A 272 -20.97 -2.09 -11.94
C ILE A 272 -20.93 -1.00 -10.89
N ASN A 273 -19.88 -0.97 -10.09
CA ASN A 273 -19.65 -0.03 -9.02
C ASN A 273 -18.31 0.66 -9.21
N ILE A 274 -18.32 1.96 -9.45
CA ILE A 274 -17.12 2.76 -9.63
C ILE A 274 -16.87 3.53 -8.34
N ILE A 275 -15.69 3.37 -7.77
CA ILE A 275 -15.18 4.13 -6.63
C ILE A 275 -14.02 4.96 -7.16
N ASP A 276 -14.26 6.26 -7.32
CA ASP A 276 -13.29 7.19 -7.87
C ASP A 276 -12.71 8.06 -6.76
N THR A 277 -11.39 8.01 -6.55
CA THR A 277 -10.73 8.83 -5.51
C THR A 277 -10.93 10.33 -5.72
N ALA A 278 -11.17 10.77 -6.97
CA ALA A 278 -11.48 12.15 -7.28
C ALA A 278 -12.77 12.67 -6.60
N GLU A 279 -13.66 11.77 -6.16
CA GLU A 279 -14.85 12.13 -5.38
C GLU A 279 -14.50 12.61 -3.96
N PHE A 280 -13.31 12.31 -3.46
CA PHE A 280 -12.90 12.48 -2.06
C PHE A 280 -11.74 13.48 -1.91
N ALA A 281 -11.96 14.71 -2.35
CA ALA A 281 -10.94 15.75 -2.23
C ALA A 281 -10.65 16.10 -0.77
N ILE A 282 -9.36 16.20 -0.43
CA ILE A 282 -8.90 16.68 0.89
C ILE A 282 -8.63 18.19 0.78
N PRO A 283 -9.33 19.03 1.58
CA PRO A 283 -9.13 20.47 1.55
C PRO A 283 -7.68 20.85 1.89
N GLY A 284 -7.07 21.68 1.03
CA GLY A 284 -5.69 22.16 1.23
C GLY A 284 -4.61 21.19 0.77
N LEU A 285 -4.97 20.03 0.23
CA LEU A 285 -4.05 19.12 -0.43
C LEU A 285 -3.94 19.48 -1.91
N ASP A 286 -2.72 19.76 -2.38
CA ASP A 286 -2.47 20.05 -3.79
C ASP A 286 -2.64 18.81 -4.66
N ASP A 287 -3.03 19.02 -5.93
CA ASP A 287 -3.29 17.93 -6.88
C ASP A 287 -2.08 16.99 -7.08
N GLU A 288 -0.87 17.52 -6.98
CA GLU A 288 0.36 16.74 -7.11
C GLU A 288 0.52 15.64 -6.03
N PHE A 289 -0.15 15.80 -4.88
CA PHE A 289 -0.10 14.83 -3.77
C PHE A 289 -1.27 13.85 -3.74
N ARG A 290 -2.24 14.00 -4.64
CA ARG A 290 -3.42 13.13 -4.64
C ARG A 290 -3.15 11.70 -5.12
N VAL A 291 -1.96 11.44 -5.63
CA VAL A 291 -1.47 10.10 -6.00
C VAL A 291 -0.83 9.35 -4.83
N ILE A 292 -0.55 10.07 -3.73
CA ILE A 292 0.09 9.57 -2.50
C ILE A 292 -0.96 9.14 -1.42
#